data_3e6842dbf31032c58c4fd7b23618b3c3
#
_entry.id   3e6842dbf31032c58c4fd7b23618b3c3
#
_cell.length_a   1.000
_cell.length_b   1.000
_cell.length_c   1.000
_cell.angle_alpha   90.00
_cell.angle_beta   90.00
_cell.angle_gamma   90.00
#
_symmetry.space_group_name_H-M   'P 1'
#
loop_
_entity.id
_entity.type
_entity.pdbx_description
1 polymer ?
#
loop_
_entity_poly.entity_id
_entity_poly.type
_entity_poly.pdbx_seq_one_letter_code
_entity_poly.pdbx_strand_id
1 'polypeptide(L)'
;MNINTNNTSTAEHKAFMKEAIKENQDVRWKVVVFHHSVYSVASHSVESSILKRREELTPVFDDLGIDVVLMGHDHVYVRSNMMKGMKVSQETKDLTSVTDPEGILYLTANSASGSKYYDIKTNISTDFVAKMDQSKQRSISNIEVSENSFKVTTYLYNSNDNQWSTLDEFTINKSS
;
A
#
# COMPACT_ATOMS: atom_id res chain seq x y z
N MET A 1 5.05 3.94 11.23
CA MET A 1 4.31 3.28 12.34
C MET A 1 4.00 1.84 11.92
N ASN A 2 4.32 0.85 12.75
CA ASN A 2 4.00 -0.56 12.49
C ASN A 2 2.87 -0.99 13.43
N ILE A 3 1.75 -1.51 12.89
CA ILE A 3 0.60 -1.98 13.66
C ILE A 3 0.39 -3.48 13.48
N ASN A 4 -0.04 -4.16 14.54
CA ASN A 4 -0.32 -5.59 14.53
C ASN A 4 -1.80 -5.85 14.20
N THR A 5 -2.13 -6.06 12.94
CA THR A 5 -3.51 -6.31 12.50
C THR A 5 -4.06 -7.71 12.84
N ASN A 6 -3.33 -8.57 13.58
CA ASN A 6 -3.92 -9.70 14.29
C ASN A 6 -4.71 -9.22 15.53
N ASN A 7 -4.31 -8.11 16.13
CA ASN A 7 -5.16 -7.37 17.05
C ASN A 7 -6.26 -6.65 16.26
N THR A 8 -7.51 -6.89 16.60
CA THR A 8 -8.67 -6.30 15.90
C THR A 8 -9.19 -5.02 16.56
N SER A 9 -8.50 -4.52 17.59
CA SER A 9 -8.88 -3.28 18.29
C SER A 9 -8.46 -2.04 17.50
N THR A 10 -9.35 -1.53 16.67
CA THR A 10 -9.14 -0.28 15.94
C THR A 10 -8.87 0.91 16.86
N ALA A 11 -9.48 0.91 18.07
CA ALA A 11 -9.27 1.95 19.06
C ALA A 11 -7.82 1.98 19.57
N GLU A 12 -7.21 0.81 19.84
CA GLU A 12 -5.80 0.71 20.27
C GLU A 12 -4.86 1.15 19.15
N HIS A 13 -5.11 0.74 17.91
CA HIS A 13 -4.32 1.19 16.76
C HIS A 13 -4.39 2.71 16.57
N LYS A 14 -5.60 3.28 16.68
CA LYS A 14 -5.79 4.73 16.59
C LYS A 14 -5.06 5.46 17.72
N ALA A 15 -5.14 4.97 18.95
CA ALA A 15 -4.45 5.56 20.10
C ALA A 15 -2.92 5.54 19.91
N PHE A 16 -2.35 4.39 19.53
CA PHE A 16 -0.93 4.25 19.24
C PHE A 16 -0.46 5.21 18.15
N MET A 17 -1.18 5.27 17.01
CA MET A 17 -0.80 6.14 15.90
C MET A 17 -0.91 7.63 16.27
N LYS A 18 -1.95 8.02 17.03
CA LYS A 18 -2.08 9.39 17.54
C LYS A 18 -0.92 9.80 18.43
N GLU A 19 -0.51 8.94 19.34
CA GLU A 19 0.62 9.23 20.23
C GLU A 19 1.93 9.31 19.44
N ALA A 20 2.17 8.38 18.52
CA ALA A 20 3.35 8.41 17.66
C ALA A 20 3.43 9.69 16.81
N ILE A 21 2.31 10.17 16.27
CA ILE A 21 2.26 11.42 15.50
C ILE A 21 2.49 12.63 16.42
N LYS A 22 1.92 12.62 17.62
CA LYS A 22 2.09 13.71 18.61
C LYS A 22 3.55 13.84 19.08
N GLU A 23 4.24 12.72 19.25
CA GLU A 23 5.66 12.70 19.63
C GLU A 23 6.61 13.08 18.48
N ASN A 24 6.13 13.08 17.25
CA ASN A 24 6.92 13.30 16.03
C ASN A 24 6.24 14.32 15.10
N GLN A 25 6.01 15.55 15.59
CA GLN A 25 5.26 16.57 14.85
C GLN A 25 5.98 17.15 13.63
N ASP A 26 7.31 17.05 13.62
CA ASP A 26 8.15 17.62 12.55
C ASP A 26 8.35 16.68 11.35
N VAL A 27 7.75 15.47 11.38
CA VAL A 27 7.89 14.52 10.26
C VAL A 27 7.02 14.93 9.10
N ARG A 28 7.61 14.92 7.91
CA ARG A 28 6.87 15.20 6.66
C ARG A 28 6.04 14.00 6.18
N TRP A 29 6.49 12.78 6.48
CA TRP A 29 5.88 11.55 5.98
C TRP A 29 5.31 10.70 7.11
N LYS A 30 4.06 10.35 6.99
CA LYS A 30 3.36 9.43 7.89
C LYS A 30 3.07 8.13 7.17
N VAL A 31 3.81 7.09 7.50
CA VAL A 31 3.72 5.78 6.86
C VAL A 31 3.24 4.74 7.86
N VAL A 32 2.25 3.95 7.48
CA VAL A 32 1.75 2.82 8.27
C VAL A 32 2.12 1.52 7.57
N VAL A 33 2.58 0.55 8.34
CA VAL A 33 2.96 -0.79 7.85
C VAL A 33 2.23 -1.85 8.65
N PHE A 34 1.62 -2.83 7.96
CA PHE A 34 1.01 -4.00 8.58
C PHE A 34 0.86 -5.15 7.58
N HIS A 35 0.54 -6.34 8.09
CA HIS A 35 0.54 -7.55 7.26
C HIS A 35 -0.67 -7.67 6.33
N HIS A 36 -1.90 -7.57 6.86
CA HIS A 36 -3.11 -7.87 6.08
C HIS A 36 -3.41 -6.81 5.02
N SER A 37 -3.55 -7.24 3.78
CA SER A 37 -3.82 -6.32 2.67
C SER A 37 -5.27 -5.88 2.63
N VAL A 38 -5.56 -4.64 3.03
CA VAL A 38 -6.92 -4.08 2.96
C VAL A 38 -7.30 -3.61 1.55
N TYR A 39 -6.32 -3.43 0.66
CA TYR A 39 -6.52 -3.20 -0.76
C TYR A 39 -5.71 -4.21 -1.57
N SER A 40 -6.37 -5.25 -2.04
CA SER A 40 -5.79 -6.32 -2.86
C SER A 40 -6.78 -6.84 -3.88
N VAL A 41 -6.29 -7.65 -4.81
CA VAL A 41 -7.08 -8.24 -5.91
C VAL A 41 -6.99 -9.77 -5.95
N ALA A 42 -6.32 -10.40 -4.98
CA ALA A 42 -6.14 -11.85 -4.96
C ALA A 42 -7.04 -12.54 -3.92
N SER A 43 -6.64 -13.71 -3.46
CA SER A 43 -7.51 -14.66 -2.74
C SER A 43 -8.16 -14.12 -1.48
N HIS A 44 -7.42 -13.34 -0.69
CA HIS A 44 -7.91 -12.83 0.59
C HIS A 44 -8.70 -11.53 0.49
N SER A 45 -8.69 -10.86 -0.68
CA SER A 45 -9.29 -9.53 -0.88
C SER A 45 -10.78 -9.41 -0.55
N VAL A 46 -11.50 -10.53 -0.56
CA VAL A 46 -12.96 -10.61 -0.29
C VAL A 46 -13.31 -11.29 1.02
N GLU A 47 -12.33 -11.65 1.83
CA GLU A 47 -12.59 -12.21 3.15
C GLU A 47 -13.24 -11.17 4.07
N SER A 48 -14.26 -11.59 4.81
CA SER A 48 -15.01 -10.70 5.70
C SER A 48 -14.13 -10.00 6.72
N SER A 49 -13.09 -10.68 7.19
CA SER A 49 -12.09 -10.13 8.10
C SER A 49 -11.26 -9.01 7.47
N ILE A 50 -10.93 -9.11 6.18
CA ILE A 50 -10.19 -8.11 5.42
C ILE A 50 -11.10 -6.91 5.09
N LEU A 51 -12.32 -7.17 4.64
CA LEU A 51 -13.30 -6.13 4.37
C LEU A 51 -13.59 -5.29 5.62
N LYS A 52 -13.79 -5.96 6.76
CA LYS A 52 -13.99 -5.30 8.05
C LYS A 52 -12.79 -4.43 8.43
N ARG A 53 -11.54 -4.94 8.30
CA ARG A 53 -10.34 -4.14 8.56
C ARG A 53 -10.25 -2.92 7.65
N ARG A 54 -10.61 -3.05 6.38
CA ARG A 54 -10.69 -1.91 5.46
C ARG A 54 -11.64 -0.84 5.98
N GLU A 55 -12.88 -1.24 6.30
CA GLU A 55 -13.93 -0.31 6.80
C GLU A 55 -13.56 0.38 8.11
N GLU A 56 -12.82 -0.30 8.99
CA GLU A 56 -12.47 0.21 10.31
C GLU A 56 -11.18 1.05 10.30
N LEU A 57 -10.16 0.66 9.52
CA LEU A 57 -8.85 1.29 9.56
C LEU A 57 -8.72 2.46 8.60
N THR A 58 -9.31 2.38 7.39
CA THR A 58 -9.11 3.44 6.39
C THR A 58 -9.63 4.81 6.83
N PRO A 59 -10.79 4.93 7.52
CA PRO A 59 -11.20 6.23 8.06
C PRO A 59 -10.25 6.77 9.13
N VAL A 60 -9.62 5.88 9.90
CA VAL A 60 -8.62 6.29 10.90
C VAL A 60 -7.37 6.84 10.21
N PHE A 61 -6.94 6.22 9.12
CA PHE A 61 -5.79 6.70 8.34
C PHE A 61 -6.07 8.06 7.69
N ASP A 62 -7.28 8.26 7.15
CA ASP A 62 -7.73 9.54 6.61
C ASP A 62 -7.72 10.63 7.70
N ASP A 63 -8.33 10.36 8.88
CA ASP A 63 -8.37 11.27 10.03
C ASP A 63 -6.98 11.68 10.54
N LEU A 64 -6.01 10.78 10.47
CA LEU A 64 -4.64 11.01 10.95
C LEU A 64 -3.72 11.60 9.88
N GLY A 65 -4.22 11.74 8.65
CA GLY A 65 -3.46 12.24 7.51
C GLY A 65 -2.26 11.35 7.19
N ILE A 66 -2.46 10.03 7.12
CA ILE A 66 -1.45 9.08 6.67
C ILE A 66 -1.21 9.31 5.18
N ASP A 67 0.07 9.26 4.76
CA ASP A 67 0.44 9.44 3.36
C ASP A 67 0.49 8.11 2.61
N VAL A 68 1.06 7.06 3.24
CA VAL A 68 1.31 5.77 2.59
C VAL A 68 1.02 4.62 3.56
N VAL A 69 0.41 3.56 3.02
CA VAL A 69 0.16 2.29 3.73
C VAL A 69 0.83 1.15 2.96
N LEU A 70 1.72 0.41 3.65
CA LEU A 70 2.45 -0.71 3.10
C LEU A 70 1.93 -2.02 3.69
N MET A 71 1.60 -2.97 2.81
CA MET A 71 0.95 -4.23 3.18
C MET A 71 1.54 -5.42 2.42
N GLY A 72 1.19 -6.63 2.85
CA GLY A 72 1.58 -7.89 2.21
C GLY A 72 0.41 -8.88 2.15
N HIS A 73 0.60 -10.10 2.68
CA HIS A 73 -0.41 -11.15 2.87
C HIS A 73 -0.92 -11.83 1.59
N ASP A 74 -1.38 -11.06 0.62
CA ASP A 74 -2.13 -11.60 -0.53
C ASP A 74 -1.25 -11.97 -1.73
N HIS A 75 0.07 -11.97 -1.53
CA HIS A 75 1.08 -12.45 -2.49
C HIS A 75 0.79 -12.06 -3.96
N VAL A 76 0.41 -10.83 -4.16
CA VAL A 76 0.14 -10.15 -5.42
C VAL A 76 0.68 -8.73 -5.30
N TYR A 77 1.15 -8.15 -6.38
CA TYR A 77 1.49 -6.72 -6.39
C TYR A 77 0.27 -5.88 -6.70
N VAL A 78 -0.02 -4.90 -5.87
CA VAL A 78 -1.07 -3.90 -6.13
C VAL A 78 -0.61 -2.54 -5.60
N ARG A 79 -0.61 -1.54 -6.48
CA ARG A 79 -0.55 -0.12 -6.12
C ARG A 79 -1.92 0.49 -6.38
N SER A 80 -2.49 1.13 -5.36
CA SER A 80 -3.75 1.85 -5.53
C SER A 80 -3.55 3.17 -6.28
N ASN A 81 -4.63 3.73 -6.79
CA ASN A 81 -4.77 5.17 -6.99
C ASN A 81 -4.64 5.90 -5.64
N MET A 82 -4.59 7.23 -5.63
CA MET A 82 -4.71 7.94 -4.35
C MET A 82 -6.14 7.79 -3.83
N MET A 83 -6.26 7.40 -2.55
CA MET A 83 -7.54 7.00 -1.94
C MET A 83 -7.91 7.92 -0.79
N LYS A 84 -9.18 8.35 -0.72
CA LYS A 84 -9.75 9.07 0.42
C LYS A 84 -11.20 8.67 0.64
N GLY A 85 -11.60 8.43 1.88
CA GLY A 85 -12.95 7.99 2.21
C GLY A 85 -13.35 6.70 1.48
N MET A 86 -12.42 5.76 1.32
CA MET A 86 -12.57 4.51 0.56
C MET A 86 -12.90 4.69 -0.94
N LYS A 87 -12.67 5.86 -1.49
CA LYS A 87 -12.87 6.18 -2.91
C LYS A 87 -11.57 6.67 -3.54
N VAL A 88 -11.47 6.57 -4.85
CA VAL A 88 -10.39 7.21 -5.60
C VAL A 88 -10.55 8.72 -5.50
N SER A 89 -9.56 9.39 -4.94
CA SER A 89 -9.47 10.86 -4.87
C SER A 89 -8.71 11.42 -6.06
N GLN A 90 -7.71 10.68 -6.56
CA GLN A 90 -6.95 11.02 -7.75
C GLN A 90 -6.51 9.75 -8.47
N GLU A 91 -6.83 9.65 -9.76
CA GLU A 91 -6.33 8.56 -10.61
C GLU A 91 -4.83 8.72 -10.89
N THR A 92 -4.10 7.61 -10.77
CA THR A 92 -2.64 7.57 -10.95
C THR A 92 -2.15 6.44 -11.84
N LYS A 93 -3.08 5.81 -12.59
CA LYS A 93 -2.81 4.60 -13.38
C LYS A 93 -1.65 4.78 -14.35
N ASP A 94 -1.63 5.88 -15.09
CA ASP A 94 -0.64 6.15 -16.13
C ASP A 94 0.39 7.21 -15.68
N LEU A 95 0.45 7.50 -14.37
CA LEU A 95 1.36 8.48 -13.81
C LEU A 95 2.53 7.79 -13.11
N THR A 96 3.70 8.40 -13.22
CA THR A 96 4.90 8.03 -12.45
C THR A 96 5.09 8.91 -11.22
N SER A 97 4.36 10.02 -11.11
CA SER A 97 4.41 10.91 -9.94
C SER A 97 3.15 11.76 -9.79
N VAL A 98 2.95 12.21 -8.55
CA VAL A 98 1.95 13.23 -8.18
C VAL A 98 2.58 14.23 -7.22
N THR A 99 2.03 15.43 -7.17
CA THR A 99 2.47 16.48 -6.23
C THR A 99 1.30 16.93 -5.39
N ASP A 100 1.49 16.97 -4.06
CA ASP A 100 0.49 17.33 -3.05
C ASP A 100 -0.86 16.63 -3.27
N PRO A 101 -0.88 15.29 -3.48
CA PRO A 101 -2.13 14.61 -3.75
C PRO A 101 -3.03 14.61 -2.51
N GLU A 102 -4.32 14.67 -2.74
CA GLU A 102 -5.28 14.39 -1.69
C GLU A 102 -5.46 12.87 -1.55
N GLY A 103 -5.29 12.34 -0.33
CA GLY A 103 -5.53 10.92 -0.04
C GLY A 103 -4.24 10.12 0.22
N ILE A 104 -4.41 8.82 0.27
CA ILE A 104 -3.44 7.85 0.76
C ILE A 104 -3.05 6.88 -0.37
N LEU A 105 -1.77 6.59 -0.50
CA LEU A 105 -1.27 5.51 -1.34
C LEU A 105 -1.29 4.19 -0.56
N TYR A 106 -1.95 3.17 -1.09
CA TYR A 106 -1.92 1.80 -0.57
C TYR A 106 -1.09 0.90 -1.49
N LEU A 107 -0.12 0.21 -0.90
CA LEU A 107 0.76 -0.72 -1.61
C LEU A 107 0.67 -2.11 -0.99
N THR A 108 0.25 -3.10 -1.76
CA THR A 108 0.35 -4.53 -1.42
C THR A 108 1.55 -5.13 -2.14
N ALA A 109 2.52 -5.59 -1.36
CA ALA A 109 3.73 -6.21 -1.88
C ALA A 109 3.52 -7.70 -2.15
N ASN A 110 4.09 -8.19 -3.26
CA ASN A 110 4.12 -9.61 -3.61
C ASN A 110 5.22 -10.35 -2.84
N SER A 111 5.36 -11.65 -3.08
CA SER A 111 6.33 -12.53 -2.43
C SER A 111 7.77 -12.26 -2.88
N ALA A 112 8.63 -11.83 -1.97
CA ALA A 112 10.07 -11.67 -2.24
C ALA A 112 10.80 -13.01 -2.30
N SER A 113 10.35 -14.01 -1.54
CA SER A 113 10.93 -15.37 -1.57
C SER A 113 10.48 -16.20 -2.76
N GLY A 114 9.32 -15.87 -3.35
CA GLY A 114 8.69 -16.70 -4.38
C GLY A 114 8.07 -17.99 -3.85
N SER A 115 7.84 -18.07 -2.52
CA SER A 115 7.33 -19.29 -1.88
C SER A 115 5.86 -19.57 -2.21
N LYS A 116 5.09 -18.53 -2.55
CA LYS A 116 3.66 -18.64 -2.84
C LYS A 116 3.19 -17.43 -3.66
N TYR A 117 2.22 -17.68 -4.55
CA TYR A 117 1.54 -16.67 -5.35
C TYR A 117 0.05 -16.96 -5.38
N TYR A 118 -0.77 -15.92 -5.27
CA TYR A 118 -2.22 -16.03 -5.43
C TYR A 118 -2.65 -15.40 -6.74
N ASP A 119 -3.58 -16.06 -7.43
CA ASP A 119 -4.10 -15.55 -8.70
C ASP A 119 -5.05 -14.36 -8.47
N ILE A 120 -5.02 -13.42 -9.40
CA ILE A 120 -5.94 -12.28 -9.42
C ILE A 120 -7.36 -12.80 -9.63
N LYS A 121 -8.29 -12.35 -8.79
CA LYS A 121 -9.71 -12.68 -8.92
C LYS A 121 -10.35 -11.86 -10.04
N THR A 122 -11.21 -12.51 -10.84
CA THR A 122 -11.89 -11.87 -11.98
C THR A 122 -13.21 -11.19 -11.61
N ASN A 123 -13.81 -11.55 -10.46
CA ASN A 123 -15.17 -11.13 -10.09
C ASN A 123 -15.16 -10.16 -8.89
N ILE A 124 -14.20 -9.22 -8.87
CA ILE A 124 -14.08 -8.18 -7.84
C ILE A 124 -13.91 -6.82 -8.49
N SER A 125 -14.31 -5.75 -7.79
CA SER A 125 -13.99 -4.38 -8.23
C SER A 125 -12.48 -4.13 -8.14
N THR A 126 -11.95 -3.53 -9.19
CA THR A 126 -10.57 -3.08 -9.31
C THR A 126 -10.46 -1.56 -9.50
N ASP A 127 -11.52 -0.80 -9.23
CA ASP A 127 -11.60 0.64 -9.46
C ASP A 127 -10.50 1.41 -8.72
N PHE A 128 -10.07 0.89 -7.56
CA PHE A 128 -8.99 1.48 -6.78
C PHE A 128 -7.58 1.21 -7.36
N VAL A 129 -7.44 0.30 -8.31
CA VAL A 129 -6.13 -0.17 -8.78
C VAL A 129 -5.52 0.78 -9.80
N ALA A 130 -4.32 1.29 -9.53
CA ALA A 130 -3.49 1.99 -10.50
C ALA A 130 -2.54 1.03 -11.24
N LYS A 131 -1.95 0.08 -10.50
CA LYS A 131 -1.06 -0.95 -11.06
C LYS A 131 -1.26 -2.25 -10.31
N MET A 132 -1.24 -3.38 -11.03
CA MET A 132 -1.22 -4.72 -10.43
C MET A 132 -0.39 -5.67 -11.29
N ASP A 133 0.20 -6.68 -10.63
CA ASP A 133 0.94 -7.76 -11.30
C ASP A 133 0.83 -9.07 -10.54
N GLN A 134 0.67 -10.16 -11.29
CA GLN A 134 0.83 -11.53 -10.83
C GLN A 134 1.52 -12.37 -11.89
N SER A 135 2.72 -12.01 -12.22
CA SER A 135 3.57 -12.76 -13.15
C SER A 135 4.20 -14.03 -12.54
N LYS A 136 3.91 -14.31 -11.25
CA LYS A 136 4.50 -15.41 -10.47
C LYS A 136 6.03 -15.33 -10.42
N GLN A 137 6.53 -14.10 -10.36
CA GLN A 137 7.93 -13.78 -10.16
C GLN A 137 8.15 -13.21 -8.77
N ARG A 138 9.36 -13.40 -8.23
CA ARG A 138 9.75 -12.73 -6.99
C ARG A 138 9.76 -11.24 -7.21
N SER A 139 9.31 -10.48 -6.24
CA SER A 139 9.39 -9.03 -6.33
C SER A 139 9.85 -8.41 -5.03
N ILE A 140 10.56 -7.30 -5.15
CA ILE A 140 10.95 -6.44 -4.04
C ILE A 140 10.61 -5.00 -4.38
N SER A 141 10.20 -4.23 -3.37
CA SER A 141 9.98 -2.79 -3.51
C SER A 141 11.05 -2.03 -2.73
N ASN A 142 11.79 -1.17 -3.42
CA ASN A 142 12.69 -0.21 -2.81
C ASN A 142 11.91 1.08 -2.51
N ILE A 143 12.13 1.64 -1.32
CA ILE A 143 11.49 2.87 -0.90
C ILE A 143 12.58 3.90 -0.60
N GLU A 144 12.52 5.04 -1.28
CA GLU A 144 13.41 6.16 -1.10
C GLU A 144 12.59 7.34 -0.55
N VAL A 145 13.00 7.85 0.60
CA VAL A 145 12.30 8.96 1.27
C VAL A 145 13.25 10.13 1.42
N SER A 146 12.82 11.27 0.95
CA SER A 146 13.47 12.56 1.19
C SER A 146 12.51 13.51 1.90
N GLU A 147 12.95 14.73 2.17
CA GLU A 147 12.06 15.75 2.73
C GLU A 147 10.82 15.95 1.85
N ASN A 148 10.99 16.03 0.55
CA ASN A 148 9.94 16.41 -0.39
C ASN A 148 9.48 15.27 -1.32
N SER A 149 9.98 14.06 -1.18
CA SER A 149 9.56 12.94 -2.01
C SER A 149 9.52 11.61 -1.27
N PHE A 150 8.53 10.80 -1.63
CA PHE A 150 8.39 9.40 -1.25
C PHE A 150 8.28 8.58 -2.54
N LYS A 151 9.36 7.87 -2.88
CA LYS A 151 9.44 7.09 -4.12
C LYS A 151 9.39 5.61 -3.82
N VAL A 152 8.57 4.88 -4.56
CA VAL A 152 8.53 3.40 -4.56
C VAL A 152 8.97 2.92 -5.93
N THR A 153 9.96 2.04 -5.98
CA THR A 153 10.35 1.31 -7.19
C THR A 153 10.24 -0.19 -6.92
N THR A 154 9.37 -0.87 -7.64
CA THR A 154 9.17 -2.32 -7.51
C THR A 154 9.83 -3.04 -8.66
N TYR A 155 10.63 -4.06 -8.31
CA TYR A 155 11.37 -4.89 -9.25
C TYR A 155 10.84 -6.32 -9.26
N LEU A 156 10.85 -6.93 -10.44
CA LEU A 156 10.64 -8.35 -10.67
C LEU A 156 11.98 -9.05 -10.90
N TYR A 157 12.14 -10.23 -10.32
CA TYR A 157 13.27 -11.10 -10.58
C TYR A 157 12.85 -12.25 -11.49
N ASN A 158 13.42 -12.29 -12.69
CA ASN A 158 13.25 -13.40 -13.62
C ASN A 158 14.32 -14.47 -13.34
N SER A 159 13.87 -15.62 -12.84
CA SER A 159 14.76 -16.73 -12.50
C SER A 159 15.34 -17.48 -13.72
N ASN A 160 14.80 -17.26 -14.93
CA ASN A 160 15.29 -17.94 -16.14
C ASN A 160 16.57 -17.32 -16.66
N ASP A 161 16.73 -16.02 -16.53
CA ASP A 161 17.90 -15.27 -17.00
C ASP A 161 18.68 -14.57 -15.88
N ASN A 162 18.22 -14.73 -14.63
CA ASN A 162 18.78 -14.09 -13.44
C ASN A 162 18.83 -12.55 -13.53
N GLN A 163 17.83 -11.94 -14.16
CA GLN A 163 17.77 -10.50 -14.34
C GLN A 163 16.66 -9.87 -13.52
N TRP A 164 16.91 -8.63 -13.11
CA TRP A 164 15.90 -7.76 -12.50
C TRP A 164 15.33 -6.81 -13.56
N SER A 165 14.04 -6.61 -13.51
CA SER A 165 13.34 -5.60 -14.32
C SER A 165 12.44 -4.75 -13.45
N THR A 166 12.25 -3.48 -13.83
CA THR A 166 11.29 -2.61 -13.13
C THR A 166 9.87 -2.97 -13.53
N LEU A 167 9.05 -3.29 -12.54
CA LEU A 167 7.61 -3.51 -12.69
C LEU A 167 6.83 -2.20 -12.62
N ASP A 168 7.15 -1.38 -11.63
CA ASP A 168 6.43 -0.14 -11.33
C ASP A 168 7.34 0.86 -10.64
N GLU A 169 7.12 2.13 -10.93
CA GLU A 169 7.78 3.25 -10.27
C GLU A 169 6.77 4.35 -10.02
N PHE A 170 6.70 4.83 -8.80
CA PHE A 170 5.77 5.90 -8.43
C PHE A 170 6.34 6.81 -7.34
N THR A 171 6.17 8.10 -7.51
CA THR A 171 6.66 9.12 -6.58
C THR A 171 5.53 10.03 -6.11
N ILE A 172 5.41 10.21 -4.82
CA ILE A 172 4.62 11.28 -4.21
C ILE A 172 5.58 12.42 -3.87
N ASN A 173 5.28 13.62 -4.36
CA ASN A 173 6.00 14.84 -4.02
C ASN A 173 5.16 15.70 -3.09
N LYS A 174 5.81 16.42 -2.17
CA LYS A 174 5.22 17.47 -1.35
C LYS A 174 5.92 18.79 -1.64
N SER A 175 5.15 19.82 -1.93
CA SER A 175 5.68 21.19 -2.07
C SER A 175 6.32 21.68 -0.77
N SER A 176 7.24 22.59 -0.88
CA SER A 176 7.97 23.22 0.25
C SER A 176 7.06 24.11 1.08
#